data_506a2f5b62d14468f7c1ce62c9c93f7e
#
_entry.id   506a2f5b62d14468f7c1ce62c9c93f7e
#
_cell.length_a   1.000
_cell.length_b   1.000
_cell.length_c   1.000
_cell.angle_alpha   90.00
_cell.angle_beta   90.00
_cell.angle_gamma   90.00
#
_symmetry.space_group_name_H-M   'P 1'
#
loop_
_entity.id
_entity.type
_entity.pdbx_description
1 polymer ?
#
loop_
_entity_poly.entity_id
_entity_poly.type
_entity_poly.pdbx_seq_one_letter_code
_entity_poly.pdbx_strand_id
1 'polypeptide(L)'
;MVAVIQKPTLGQRLMGLVEGFDGPLAFAVFMLACVGLLIMYSSGFDHGSRFVDHARNMLLAGFIMFVVAQVPPQKLMAWAVPVYVAGVTLLIAVALFGLTKKGARRWLNIGMVIQPSEILKIAMPLMLSAWFQKREGQLRSSDFAVALLILGVPVGLIMKQPDLGTALLVLAAGLAVIFFAGLSWFLIVPPILLGLVGIALVVIFEPTLCADGFRWPLLHDYQQQRICTLLDPSRDPLGKGFHIIQGMIAIGSGGFWGKGFMQGTQTHLDFI
;
A
#
# COMPACT_ATOMS: atom_id res chain seq x y z
N MET A 1 45.52 -29.43 20.80
CA MET A 1 45.53 -28.34 19.79
C MET A 1 44.51 -27.32 20.24
N VAL A 2 44.93 -26.14 20.70
CA VAL A 2 44.05 -25.06 21.09
C VAL A 2 43.74 -24.29 19.81
N ALA A 3 42.52 -24.31 19.31
CA ALA A 3 42.07 -23.53 18.18
C ALA A 3 42.13 -22.05 18.55
N VAL A 4 43.08 -21.29 17.96
CA VAL A 4 43.16 -19.86 18.11
C VAL A 4 41.97 -19.25 17.35
N ILE A 5 40.94 -18.84 18.09
CA ILE A 5 39.79 -18.12 17.54
C ILE A 5 40.29 -16.73 17.14
N GLN A 6 40.65 -16.58 15.87
CA GLN A 6 41.02 -15.26 15.31
C GLN A 6 39.75 -14.40 15.28
N LYS A 7 39.82 -13.22 15.92
CA LYS A 7 38.74 -12.22 15.82
C LYS A 7 38.52 -11.84 14.34
N PRO A 8 37.31 -11.86 13.83
CA PRO A 8 37.03 -11.51 12.44
C PRO A 8 37.50 -10.10 12.15
N THR A 9 38.20 -9.91 11.03
CA THR A 9 38.63 -8.62 10.54
C THR A 9 37.44 -7.70 10.21
N LEU A 10 37.65 -6.38 10.18
CA LEU A 10 36.58 -5.42 9.86
C LEU A 10 35.90 -5.75 8.51
N GLY A 11 36.72 -6.16 7.51
CA GLY A 11 36.23 -6.60 6.20
C GLY A 11 35.32 -7.82 6.27
N GLN A 12 35.68 -8.83 7.08
CA GLN A 12 34.82 -10.03 7.28
C GLN A 12 33.51 -9.69 7.98
N ARG A 13 33.48 -8.72 8.91
CA ARG A 13 32.25 -8.24 9.53
C ARG A 13 31.34 -7.48 8.56
N LEU A 14 31.95 -6.67 7.70
CA LEU A 14 31.19 -5.93 6.66
C LEU A 14 30.67 -6.88 5.57
N MET A 15 31.46 -7.89 5.19
CA MET A 15 31.00 -8.93 4.26
C MET A 15 29.78 -9.69 4.78
N GLY A 16 29.78 -10.06 6.07
CA GLY A 16 28.64 -10.72 6.71
C GLY A 16 27.33 -9.89 6.69
N LEU A 17 27.42 -8.55 6.61
CA LEU A 17 26.23 -7.68 6.48
C LEU A 17 25.65 -7.69 5.05
N VAL A 18 26.43 -8.06 4.06
CA VAL A 18 26.03 -8.05 2.65
C VAL A 18 25.70 -9.47 2.15
N GLU A 19 26.19 -10.52 2.82
CA GLU A 19 25.95 -11.92 2.45
C GLU A 19 24.45 -12.31 2.45
N GLY A 20 23.62 -11.60 3.21
CA GLY A 20 22.17 -11.82 3.23
C GLY A 20 21.40 -11.18 2.06
N PHE A 21 22.07 -10.43 1.18
CA PHE A 21 21.44 -9.76 0.04
C PHE A 21 21.63 -10.54 -1.24
N ASP A 22 20.55 -10.75 -1.98
CA ASP A 22 20.61 -11.20 -3.36
C ASP A 22 21.17 -10.06 -4.22
N GLY A 23 22.37 -10.25 -4.79
CA GLY A 23 23.09 -9.23 -5.55
C GLY A 23 22.30 -8.70 -6.76
N PRO A 24 21.76 -9.56 -7.65
CA PRO A 24 20.91 -9.15 -8.75
C PRO A 24 19.69 -8.36 -8.33
N LEU A 25 18.98 -8.78 -7.28
CA LEU A 25 17.82 -8.08 -6.74
C LEU A 25 18.21 -6.71 -6.17
N ALA A 26 19.27 -6.64 -5.38
CA ALA A 26 19.75 -5.38 -4.80
C ALA A 26 20.15 -4.39 -5.91
N PHE A 27 20.82 -4.87 -6.95
CA PHE A 27 21.17 -4.07 -8.13
C PHE A 27 19.92 -3.55 -8.86
N ALA A 28 18.90 -4.40 -9.08
CA ALA A 28 17.66 -3.99 -9.71
C ALA A 28 16.93 -2.91 -8.89
N VAL A 29 16.85 -3.06 -7.57
CA VAL A 29 16.24 -2.07 -6.66
C VAL A 29 17.01 -0.75 -6.71
N PHE A 30 18.36 -0.82 -6.71
CA PHE A 30 19.20 0.38 -6.82
C PHE A 30 18.98 1.09 -8.16
N MET A 31 18.93 0.37 -9.27
CA MET A 31 18.66 0.93 -10.60
C MET A 31 17.27 1.59 -10.66
N LEU A 32 16.25 0.93 -10.12
CA LEU A 32 14.91 1.52 -10.03
C LEU A 32 14.89 2.80 -9.18
N ALA A 33 15.64 2.82 -8.09
CA ALA A 33 15.78 4.01 -7.25
C ALA A 33 16.46 5.17 -8.02
N CYS A 34 17.51 4.89 -8.77
CA CYS A 34 18.18 5.89 -9.61
C CYS A 34 17.25 6.44 -10.70
N VAL A 35 16.52 5.57 -11.40
CA VAL A 35 15.54 5.97 -12.41
C VAL A 35 14.42 6.80 -11.76
N GLY A 36 13.91 6.37 -10.60
CA GLY A 36 12.89 7.11 -9.85
C GLY A 36 13.36 8.51 -9.46
N LEU A 37 14.60 8.66 -9.02
CA LEU A 37 15.19 9.98 -8.70
C LEU A 37 15.35 10.84 -9.94
N LEU A 38 15.75 10.28 -11.08
CA LEU A 38 15.85 11.01 -12.35
C LEU A 38 14.48 11.52 -12.82
N ILE A 39 13.45 10.66 -12.74
CA ILE A 39 12.08 11.03 -13.09
C ILE A 39 11.58 12.13 -12.14
N MET A 40 11.81 11.96 -10.83
CA MET A 40 11.39 12.96 -9.84
C MET A 40 12.11 14.30 -10.02
N TYR A 41 13.39 14.28 -10.38
CA TYR A 41 14.13 15.50 -10.71
C TYR A 41 13.55 16.20 -11.94
N SER A 42 13.24 15.43 -13.00
CA SER A 42 12.64 15.96 -14.23
C SER A 42 11.24 16.51 -14.01
N SER A 43 10.42 15.88 -13.19
CA SER A 43 9.05 16.29 -12.91
C SER A 43 8.93 17.35 -11.81
N GLY A 44 9.89 17.41 -10.90
CA GLY A 44 9.90 18.33 -9.76
C GLY A 44 10.83 19.53 -9.91
N PHE A 45 11.32 19.80 -11.12
CA PHE A 45 12.34 20.82 -11.38
C PHE A 45 11.97 22.22 -10.86
N ASP A 46 10.72 22.64 -11.07
CA ASP A 46 10.23 23.96 -10.62
C ASP A 46 9.95 24.02 -9.09
N HIS A 47 10.03 22.88 -8.40
CA HIS A 47 9.73 22.74 -6.98
C HIS A 47 10.93 22.15 -6.23
N GLY A 48 12.02 22.91 -6.12
CA GLY A 48 13.32 22.44 -5.60
C GLY A 48 13.30 21.69 -4.28
N SER A 49 12.35 21.93 -3.38
CA SER A 49 12.22 21.19 -2.11
C SER A 49 11.68 19.76 -2.30
N ARG A 50 10.81 19.52 -3.29
CA ARG A 50 10.18 18.21 -3.51
C ARG A 50 11.20 17.12 -3.86
N PHE A 51 12.17 17.43 -4.71
CA PHE A 51 13.23 16.49 -5.07
C PHE A 51 14.09 16.12 -3.86
N VAL A 52 14.53 17.12 -3.07
CA VAL A 52 15.37 16.90 -1.89
C VAL A 52 14.64 16.07 -0.83
N ASP A 53 13.36 16.38 -0.58
CA ASP A 53 12.53 15.63 0.35
C ASP A 53 12.32 14.19 -0.11
N HIS A 54 12.10 13.96 -1.40
CA HIS A 54 11.96 12.63 -1.97
C HIS A 54 13.26 11.83 -1.88
N ALA A 55 14.40 12.42 -2.23
CA ALA A 55 15.72 11.79 -2.13
C ALA A 55 16.05 11.41 -0.67
N ARG A 56 15.78 12.32 0.28
CA ARG A 56 15.95 12.04 1.71
C ARG A 56 15.08 10.87 2.16
N ASN A 57 13.82 10.84 1.76
CA ASN A 57 12.89 9.77 2.13
C ASN A 57 13.31 8.43 1.50
N MET A 58 13.81 8.42 0.26
CA MET A 58 14.36 7.23 -0.38
C MET A 58 15.61 6.70 0.33
N LEU A 59 16.53 7.59 0.73
CA LEU A 59 17.70 7.20 1.51
C LEU A 59 17.31 6.60 2.86
N LEU A 60 16.34 7.21 3.55
CA LEU A 60 15.81 6.70 4.81
C LEU A 60 15.14 5.33 4.60
N ALA A 61 14.33 5.17 3.57
CA ALA A 61 13.69 3.91 3.23
C ALA A 61 14.71 2.81 2.90
N GLY A 62 15.76 3.14 2.13
CA GLY A 62 16.87 2.23 1.83
C GLY A 62 17.63 1.81 3.09
N PHE A 63 17.88 2.74 4.01
CA PHE A 63 18.49 2.44 5.30
C PHE A 63 17.61 1.51 6.15
N ILE A 64 16.31 1.80 6.26
CA ILE A 64 15.38 0.95 7.01
C ILE A 64 15.31 -0.45 6.37
N MET A 65 15.23 -0.53 5.04
CA MET A 65 15.25 -1.79 4.30
C MET A 65 16.52 -2.59 4.64
N PHE A 66 17.69 -1.94 4.62
CA PHE A 66 18.97 -2.58 4.97
C PHE A 66 18.94 -3.13 6.41
N VAL A 67 18.48 -2.34 7.38
CA VAL A 67 18.40 -2.76 8.79
C VAL A 67 17.43 -3.93 8.96
N VAL A 68 16.24 -3.87 8.34
CA VAL A 68 15.24 -4.93 8.42
C VAL A 68 15.74 -6.22 7.77
N ALA A 69 16.49 -6.12 6.67
CA ALA A 69 17.08 -7.28 6.00
C ALA A 69 18.11 -8.04 6.86
N GLN A 70 18.69 -7.39 7.89
CA GLN A 70 19.57 -8.07 8.86
C GLN A 70 18.80 -8.86 9.94
N VAL A 71 17.48 -8.66 10.02
CA VAL A 71 16.66 -9.33 11.05
C VAL A 71 16.25 -10.71 10.55
N PRO A 72 16.62 -11.80 11.22
CA PRO A 72 16.23 -13.14 10.79
C PRO A 72 14.70 -13.31 10.85
N PRO A 73 14.09 -14.03 9.86
CA PRO A 73 12.64 -14.20 9.75
C PRO A 73 11.96 -14.70 11.03
N GLN A 74 12.65 -15.54 11.81
CA GLN A 74 12.14 -16.06 13.09
C GLN A 74 11.88 -14.95 14.12
N LYS A 75 12.73 -13.90 14.14
CA LYS A 75 12.52 -12.74 15.00
C LYS A 75 11.37 -11.87 14.49
N LEU A 76 11.27 -11.69 13.18
CA LEU A 76 10.13 -10.96 12.58
C LEU A 76 8.82 -11.65 12.92
N MET A 77 8.77 -12.98 12.85
CA MET A 77 7.59 -13.74 13.26
C MET A 77 7.23 -13.59 14.74
N ALA A 78 8.22 -13.49 15.64
CA ALA A 78 7.96 -13.25 17.06
C ALA A 78 7.28 -11.87 17.28
N TRP A 79 7.55 -10.89 16.41
CA TRP A 79 6.92 -9.56 16.44
C TRP A 79 5.58 -9.48 15.72
N ALA A 80 5.17 -10.52 14.99
CA ALA A 80 3.95 -10.51 14.19
C ALA A 80 2.69 -10.18 15.01
N VAL A 81 2.49 -10.92 16.13
CA VAL A 81 1.32 -10.72 17.01
C VAL A 81 1.37 -9.36 17.71
N PRO A 82 2.47 -8.95 18.37
CA PRO A 82 2.55 -7.63 19.00
C PRO A 82 2.27 -6.47 18.03
N VAL A 83 2.86 -6.49 16.83
CA VAL A 83 2.69 -5.41 15.85
C VAL A 83 1.27 -5.39 15.29
N TYR A 84 0.67 -6.55 15.03
CA TYR A 84 -0.72 -6.66 14.60
C TYR A 84 -1.67 -6.12 15.68
N VAL A 85 -1.54 -6.55 16.93
CA VAL A 85 -2.39 -6.09 18.03
C VAL A 85 -2.24 -4.59 18.26
N ALA A 86 -1.00 -4.08 18.24
CA ALA A 86 -0.74 -2.64 18.33
C ALA A 86 -1.42 -1.87 17.17
N GLY A 87 -1.29 -2.37 15.93
CA GLY A 87 -1.94 -1.76 14.77
C GLY A 87 -3.46 -1.72 14.88
N VAL A 88 -4.09 -2.82 15.29
CA VAL A 88 -5.56 -2.89 15.49
C VAL A 88 -5.99 -1.96 16.64
N THR A 89 -5.26 -1.93 17.75
CA THR A 89 -5.53 -1.03 18.88
C THR A 89 -5.46 0.44 18.45
N LEU A 90 -4.44 0.78 17.66
CA LEU A 90 -4.31 2.14 17.11
C LEU A 90 -5.44 2.47 16.12
N LEU A 91 -5.93 1.50 15.31
CA LEU A 91 -7.12 1.73 14.47
C LEU A 91 -8.37 2.02 15.30
N ILE A 92 -8.57 1.30 16.40
CA ILE A 92 -9.67 1.56 17.33
C ILE A 92 -9.49 2.95 17.96
N ALA A 93 -8.27 3.32 18.37
CA ALA A 93 -7.98 4.64 18.90
C ALA A 93 -8.28 5.76 17.87
N VAL A 94 -7.99 5.56 16.58
CA VAL A 94 -8.39 6.51 15.52
C VAL A 94 -9.90 6.62 15.41
N ALA A 95 -10.64 5.52 15.53
CA ALA A 95 -12.09 5.56 15.47
C ALA A 95 -12.69 6.40 16.62
N LEU A 96 -12.06 6.38 17.80
CA LEU A 96 -12.50 7.11 19.00
C LEU A 96 -11.96 8.55 19.06
N PHE A 97 -10.66 8.72 18.82
CA PHE A 97 -9.92 9.96 19.10
C PHE A 97 -9.23 10.56 17.86
N GLY A 98 -9.47 10.01 16.66
CA GLY A 98 -8.76 10.40 15.45
C GLY A 98 -9.05 11.81 14.98
N LEU A 99 -8.05 12.44 14.33
CA LEU A 99 -8.17 13.74 13.70
C LEU A 99 -8.92 13.62 12.36
N THR A 100 -9.90 14.49 12.17
CA THR A 100 -10.60 14.61 10.90
C THR A 100 -9.85 15.55 9.96
N LYS A 101 -9.28 15.03 8.87
CA LYS A 101 -8.66 15.81 7.80
C LYS A 101 -9.33 15.51 6.47
N LYS A 102 -9.72 16.54 5.72
CA LYS A 102 -10.40 16.42 4.42
C LYS A 102 -11.65 15.50 4.46
N GLY A 103 -12.44 15.59 5.54
CA GLY A 103 -13.66 14.80 5.72
C GLY A 103 -13.48 13.34 6.14
N ALA A 104 -12.26 12.89 6.41
CA ALA A 104 -11.99 11.52 6.85
C ALA A 104 -11.17 11.49 8.15
N ARG A 105 -11.57 10.61 9.08
CA ARG A 105 -10.91 10.41 10.36
C ARG A 105 -9.93 9.24 10.24
N ARG A 106 -8.66 9.52 9.91
CA ARG A 106 -7.63 8.50 9.61
C ARG A 106 -6.33 8.67 10.38
N TRP A 107 -6.15 9.80 11.04
CA TRP A 107 -4.89 10.21 11.62
C TRP A 107 -4.99 10.27 13.14
N LEU A 108 -3.93 9.87 13.82
CA LEU A 108 -3.78 10.00 15.26
C LEU A 108 -2.57 10.90 15.54
N ASN A 109 -2.75 11.83 16.50
CA ASN A 109 -1.66 12.68 16.98
C ASN A 109 -1.18 12.15 18.34
N ILE A 110 0.00 11.56 18.37
CA ILE A 110 0.68 11.08 19.57
C ILE A 110 2.05 11.74 19.70
N GLY A 111 2.11 13.08 19.50
CA GLY A 111 3.37 13.82 19.37
C GLY A 111 3.83 13.97 17.93
N MET A 112 3.54 12.98 17.08
CA MET A 112 3.61 13.03 15.62
C MET A 112 2.29 12.55 15.03
N VAL A 113 1.98 12.99 13.81
CA VAL A 113 0.76 12.58 13.12
C VAL A 113 1.05 11.26 12.40
N ILE A 114 0.44 10.18 12.85
CA ILE A 114 0.57 8.85 12.26
C ILE A 114 -0.75 8.37 11.67
N GLN A 115 -0.67 7.51 10.66
CA GLN A 115 -1.81 6.79 10.09
C GLN A 115 -1.64 5.29 10.41
N PRO A 116 -2.39 4.73 11.37
CA PRO A 116 -2.19 3.35 11.81
C PRO A 116 -2.43 2.29 10.74
N SER A 117 -3.27 2.57 9.75
CA SER A 117 -3.49 1.66 8.63
C SER A 117 -2.23 1.41 7.78
N GLU A 118 -1.23 2.33 7.81
CA GLU A 118 0.07 2.11 7.15
C GLU A 118 0.85 0.98 7.82
N ILE A 119 0.80 0.91 9.15
CA ILE A 119 1.43 -0.17 9.93
C ILE A 119 0.80 -1.52 9.57
N LEU A 120 -0.52 -1.54 9.38
CA LEU A 120 -1.23 -2.79 9.10
C LEU A 120 -0.99 -3.35 7.70
N LYS A 121 -0.57 -2.54 6.73
CA LYS A 121 -0.11 -3.07 5.43
C LYS A 121 1.07 -4.04 5.57
N ILE A 122 1.93 -3.82 6.57
CA ILE A 122 3.08 -4.67 6.87
C ILE A 122 2.70 -5.74 7.91
N ALA A 123 1.98 -5.34 8.95
CA ALA A 123 1.63 -6.22 10.07
C ALA A 123 0.69 -7.36 9.65
N MET A 124 -0.20 -7.13 8.68
CA MET A 124 -1.17 -8.14 8.23
C MET A 124 -0.52 -9.34 7.55
N PRO A 125 0.30 -9.18 6.49
CA PRO A 125 1.00 -10.30 5.88
C PRO A 125 1.89 -11.03 6.90
N LEU A 126 2.57 -10.30 7.78
CA LEU A 126 3.43 -10.89 8.81
C LEU A 126 2.62 -11.74 9.81
N MET A 127 1.46 -11.23 10.26
CA MET A 127 0.59 -11.94 11.19
C MET A 127 0.02 -13.22 10.57
N LEU A 128 -0.47 -13.14 9.33
CA LEU A 128 -1.02 -14.29 8.62
C LEU A 128 0.06 -15.34 8.33
N SER A 129 1.26 -14.91 7.89
CA SER A 129 2.38 -15.82 7.68
C SER A 129 2.77 -16.53 8.97
N ALA A 130 2.85 -15.81 10.09
CA ALA A 130 3.13 -16.43 11.39
C ALA A 130 2.02 -17.37 11.87
N TRP A 131 0.75 -17.07 11.53
CA TRP A 131 -0.40 -17.91 11.81
C TRP A 131 -0.30 -19.26 11.09
N PHE A 132 -0.06 -19.24 9.78
CA PHE A 132 0.00 -20.44 8.95
C PHE A 132 1.26 -21.27 9.22
N GLN A 133 2.41 -20.62 9.42
CA GLN A 133 3.66 -21.33 9.71
C GLN A 133 3.58 -22.15 11.00
N LYS A 134 2.95 -21.64 12.06
CA LYS A 134 2.75 -22.41 13.31
C LYS A 134 1.88 -23.66 13.12
N ARG A 135 1.19 -23.80 11.99
CA ARG A 135 0.27 -24.88 11.66
C ARG A 135 0.69 -25.67 10.43
N GLU A 136 1.91 -25.42 9.95
CA GLU A 136 2.46 -26.13 8.80
C GLU A 136 2.34 -27.66 8.98
N GLY A 137 1.83 -28.35 7.94
CA GLY A 137 1.58 -29.80 7.95
C GLY A 137 0.28 -30.24 8.64
N GLN A 138 -0.48 -29.35 9.31
CA GLN A 138 -1.73 -29.69 10.01
C GLN A 138 -2.86 -28.70 9.73
N LEU A 139 -2.84 -28.03 8.57
CA LEU A 139 -3.85 -27.02 8.21
C LEU A 139 -5.25 -27.65 8.09
N ARG A 140 -6.21 -27.03 8.76
CA ARG A 140 -7.64 -27.37 8.73
C ARG A 140 -8.44 -26.22 8.13
N SER A 141 -9.64 -26.52 7.65
CA SER A 141 -10.56 -25.48 7.15
C SER A 141 -10.86 -24.40 8.19
N SER A 142 -10.88 -24.74 9.48
CA SER A 142 -11.02 -23.79 10.59
C SER A 142 -9.88 -22.76 10.65
N ASP A 143 -8.65 -23.13 10.26
CA ASP A 143 -7.51 -22.21 10.29
C ASP A 143 -7.64 -21.10 9.25
N PHE A 144 -8.23 -21.41 8.09
CA PHE A 144 -8.57 -20.43 7.07
C PHE A 144 -9.70 -19.51 7.53
N ALA A 145 -10.71 -20.03 8.23
CA ALA A 145 -11.78 -19.19 8.80
C ALA A 145 -11.23 -18.20 9.83
N VAL A 146 -10.32 -18.65 10.70
CA VAL A 146 -9.64 -17.76 11.66
C VAL A 146 -8.75 -16.74 10.93
N ALA A 147 -8.03 -17.14 9.90
CA ALA A 147 -7.22 -16.23 9.09
C ALA A 147 -8.07 -15.14 8.41
N LEU A 148 -9.25 -15.50 7.89
CA LEU A 148 -10.21 -14.55 7.34
C LEU A 148 -10.77 -13.60 8.42
N LEU A 149 -10.96 -14.06 9.65
CA LEU A 149 -11.36 -13.21 10.77
C LEU A 149 -10.23 -12.23 11.14
N ILE A 150 -8.98 -12.71 11.24
CA ILE A 150 -7.80 -11.89 11.48
C ILE A 150 -7.68 -10.80 10.41
N LEU A 151 -7.95 -11.12 9.15
CA LEU A 151 -7.94 -10.16 8.03
C LEU A 151 -9.14 -9.23 8.07
N GLY A 152 -10.33 -9.74 8.34
CA GLY A 152 -11.59 -9.00 8.28
C GLY A 152 -11.72 -7.90 9.33
N VAL A 153 -11.21 -8.11 10.55
CA VAL A 153 -11.28 -7.13 11.63
C VAL A 153 -10.63 -5.80 11.24
N PRO A 154 -9.33 -5.72 10.86
CA PRO A 154 -8.72 -4.44 10.50
C PRO A 154 -9.24 -3.89 9.18
N VAL A 155 -9.57 -4.73 8.19
CA VAL A 155 -10.19 -4.28 6.95
C VAL A 155 -11.51 -3.56 7.25
N GLY A 156 -12.38 -4.14 8.08
CA GLY A 156 -13.64 -3.52 8.49
C GLY A 156 -13.44 -2.20 9.26
N LEU A 157 -12.44 -2.13 10.13
CA LEU A 157 -12.10 -0.90 10.84
C LEU A 157 -11.59 0.19 9.89
N ILE A 158 -10.76 -0.15 8.89
CA ILE A 158 -10.24 0.80 7.90
C ILE A 158 -11.38 1.28 6.99
N MET A 159 -12.30 0.41 6.60
CA MET A 159 -13.48 0.79 5.82
C MET A 159 -14.37 1.80 6.57
N LYS A 160 -14.50 1.66 7.89
CA LYS A 160 -15.21 2.65 8.73
C LYS A 160 -14.51 4.02 8.79
N GLN A 161 -13.19 4.07 8.51
CA GLN A 161 -12.39 5.31 8.45
C GLN A 161 -12.43 6.00 7.08
N PRO A 162 -13.42 5.77 6.26
CA PRO A 162 -13.57 5.93 4.83
C PRO A 162 -12.25 5.88 4.00
N ASP A 163 -11.44 4.85 4.22
CA ASP A 163 -10.19 4.60 3.51
C ASP A 163 -10.26 3.32 2.66
N LEU A 164 -11.05 3.38 1.59
CA LEU A 164 -11.27 2.22 0.71
C LEU A 164 -9.96 1.74 0.06
N GLY A 165 -9.08 2.66 -0.35
CA GLY A 165 -7.81 2.31 -1.00
C GLY A 165 -6.91 1.47 -0.09
N THR A 166 -6.70 1.92 1.15
CA THR A 166 -5.89 1.16 2.11
C THR A 166 -6.57 -0.14 2.54
N ALA A 167 -7.91 -0.14 2.69
CA ALA A 167 -8.66 -1.36 2.98
C ALA A 167 -8.46 -2.43 1.90
N LEU A 168 -8.54 -2.05 0.62
CA LEU A 168 -8.31 -2.95 -0.51
C LEU A 168 -6.87 -3.47 -0.57
N LEU A 169 -5.88 -2.62 -0.28
CA LEU A 169 -4.47 -3.04 -0.24
C LEU A 169 -4.21 -4.07 0.88
N VAL A 170 -4.73 -3.81 2.09
CA VAL A 170 -4.59 -4.74 3.22
C VAL A 170 -5.34 -6.05 2.93
N LEU A 171 -6.54 -5.96 2.35
CA LEU A 171 -7.33 -7.13 1.94
C LEU A 171 -6.58 -7.96 0.89
N ALA A 172 -6.08 -7.33 -0.17
CA ALA A 172 -5.36 -8.01 -1.24
C ALA A 172 -4.07 -8.68 -0.73
N ALA A 173 -3.28 -7.98 0.09
CA ALA A 173 -2.08 -8.53 0.69
C ALA A 173 -2.39 -9.72 1.60
N GLY A 174 -3.44 -9.63 2.45
CA GLY A 174 -3.86 -10.72 3.31
C GLY A 174 -4.41 -11.91 2.54
N LEU A 175 -5.25 -11.69 1.54
CA LEU A 175 -5.78 -12.75 0.68
C LEU A 175 -4.66 -13.45 -0.11
N ALA A 176 -3.64 -12.73 -0.56
CA ALA A 176 -2.48 -13.34 -1.20
C ALA A 176 -1.76 -14.32 -0.26
N VAL A 177 -1.53 -13.94 1.01
CA VAL A 177 -0.92 -14.86 1.99
C VAL A 177 -1.81 -16.08 2.23
N ILE A 178 -3.12 -15.89 2.40
CA ILE A 178 -4.08 -16.98 2.61
C ILE A 178 -4.11 -17.93 1.39
N PHE A 179 -4.04 -17.36 0.18
CA PHE A 179 -3.95 -18.12 -1.06
C PHE A 179 -2.69 -18.98 -1.11
N PHE A 180 -1.50 -18.38 -0.87
CA PHE A 180 -0.24 -19.10 -0.88
C PHE A 180 -0.11 -20.12 0.26
N ALA A 181 -0.89 -19.97 1.35
CA ALA A 181 -1.00 -20.96 2.40
C ALA A 181 -1.80 -22.21 1.98
N GLY A 182 -2.41 -22.22 0.78
CA GLY A 182 -3.09 -23.36 0.20
C GLY A 182 -4.62 -23.24 0.14
N LEU A 183 -5.17 -22.04 0.19
CA LEU A 183 -6.61 -21.85 -0.05
C LEU A 183 -6.97 -22.26 -1.47
N SER A 184 -8.03 -23.06 -1.61
CA SER A 184 -8.49 -23.56 -2.92
C SER A 184 -8.93 -22.43 -3.85
N TRP A 185 -8.54 -22.53 -5.13
CA TRP A 185 -8.99 -21.65 -6.20
C TRP A 185 -10.52 -21.57 -6.32
N PHE A 186 -11.22 -22.67 -6.01
CA PHE A 186 -12.69 -22.70 -6.03
C PHE A 186 -13.36 -21.75 -5.03
N LEU A 187 -12.63 -21.32 -3.99
CA LEU A 187 -13.11 -20.35 -3.03
C LEU A 187 -12.72 -18.90 -3.39
N ILE A 188 -11.71 -18.72 -4.23
CA ILE A 188 -11.18 -17.40 -4.60
C ILE A 188 -11.81 -16.90 -5.90
N VAL A 189 -11.95 -17.76 -6.91
CA VAL A 189 -12.42 -17.38 -8.23
C VAL A 189 -13.87 -16.83 -8.21
N PRO A 190 -14.85 -17.46 -7.52
CA PRO A 190 -16.22 -16.94 -7.56
C PRO A 190 -16.36 -15.51 -7.03
N PRO A 191 -15.81 -15.11 -5.87
CA PRO A 191 -15.90 -13.72 -5.40
C PRO A 191 -15.17 -12.73 -6.31
N ILE A 192 -14.04 -13.13 -6.94
CA ILE A 192 -13.37 -12.28 -7.93
C ILE A 192 -14.28 -12.06 -9.15
N LEU A 193 -14.85 -13.13 -9.71
CA LEU A 193 -15.77 -13.02 -10.84
C LEU A 193 -16.99 -12.18 -10.49
N LEU A 194 -17.58 -12.37 -9.31
CA LEU A 194 -18.69 -11.55 -8.83
C LEU A 194 -18.30 -10.07 -8.74
N GLY A 195 -17.11 -9.78 -8.23
CA GLY A 195 -16.57 -8.41 -8.18
C GLY A 195 -16.39 -7.80 -9.57
N LEU A 196 -15.82 -8.56 -10.53
CA LEU A 196 -15.66 -8.12 -11.91
C LEU A 196 -17.01 -7.87 -12.60
N VAL A 197 -18.00 -8.76 -12.39
CA VAL A 197 -19.36 -8.55 -12.89
C VAL A 197 -19.98 -7.29 -12.25
N GLY A 198 -19.79 -7.09 -10.93
CA GLY A 198 -20.25 -5.89 -10.25
C GLY A 198 -19.66 -4.60 -10.83
N ILE A 199 -18.35 -4.59 -11.10
CA ILE A 199 -17.66 -3.47 -11.76
C ILE A 199 -18.23 -3.25 -13.17
N ALA A 200 -18.40 -4.30 -13.95
CA ALA A 200 -18.95 -4.20 -15.30
C ALA A 200 -20.39 -3.62 -15.27
N LEU A 201 -21.22 -4.06 -14.34
CA LEU A 201 -22.57 -3.50 -14.16
C LEU A 201 -22.54 -2.02 -13.79
N VAL A 202 -21.65 -1.60 -12.91
CA VAL A 202 -21.49 -0.18 -12.53
C VAL A 202 -21.07 0.67 -13.75
N VAL A 203 -20.16 0.17 -14.59
CA VAL A 203 -19.74 0.87 -15.80
C VAL A 203 -20.88 0.94 -16.85
N ILE A 204 -21.62 -0.16 -17.05
CA ILE A 204 -22.71 -0.20 -18.03
C ILE A 204 -23.88 0.69 -17.60
N PHE A 205 -24.22 0.67 -16.32
CA PHE A 205 -25.34 1.44 -15.77
C PHE A 205 -24.93 2.80 -15.19
N GLU A 206 -23.70 3.27 -15.48
CA GLU A 206 -23.19 4.56 -15.01
C GLU A 206 -24.19 5.70 -15.19
N PRO A 207 -24.84 5.92 -16.37
CA PRO A 207 -25.75 7.05 -16.58
C PRO A 207 -26.93 7.05 -15.61
N THR A 208 -27.39 5.87 -15.21
CA THR A 208 -28.52 5.73 -14.27
C THR A 208 -28.06 5.82 -12.82
N LEU A 209 -26.97 5.11 -12.48
CA LEU A 209 -26.43 5.03 -11.14
C LEU A 209 -25.81 6.35 -10.65
N CYS A 210 -25.31 7.15 -11.58
CA CYS A 210 -24.72 8.45 -11.30
C CYS A 210 -25.65 9.63 -11.64
N ALA A 211 -26.93 9.38 -11.90
CA ALA A 211 -27.93 10.43 -12.09
C ALA A 211 -28.15 11.25 -10.81
N ASP A 212 -28.46 12.53 -10.98
CA ASP A 212 -28.75 13.43 -9.86
C ASP A 212 -29.95 12.93 -9.07
N GLY A 213 -29.77 12.83 -7.75
CA GLY A 213 -30.81 12.33 -6.83
C GLY A 213 -30.83 10.82 -6.60
N PHE A 214 -30.09 10.02 -7.36
CA PHE A 214 -29.97 8.59 -7.11
C PHE A 214 -28.97 8.31 -5.98
N ARG A 215 -29.42 7.65 -4.91
CA ARG A 215 -28.55 7.26 -3.79
C ARG A 215 -28.30 5.76 -3.80
N TRP A 216 -27.04 5.39 -3.69
CA TRP A 216 -26.65 3.99 -3.61
C TRP A 216 -26.95 3.43 -2.20
N PRO A 217 -27.65 2.31 -2.07
CA PRO A 217 -28.10 1.81 -0.76
C PRO A 217 -26.95 1.33 0.14
N LEU A 218 -25.80 0.97 -0.45
CA LEU A 218 -24.64 0.37 0.26
C LEU A 218 -23.45 1.31 0.40
N LEU A 219 -23.43 2.44 -0.30
CA LEU A 219 -22.29 3.36 -0.33
C LEU A 219 -22.65 4.72 0.25
N HIS A 220 -21.71 5.33 0.94
CA HIS A 220 -21.83 6.72 1.38
C HIS A 220 -21.73 7.67 0.18
N ASP A 221 -22.39 8.83 0.28
CA ASP A 221 -22.45 9.84 -0.80
C ASP A 221 -21.06 10.21 -1.35
N TYR A 222 -20.03 10.31 -0.47
CA TYR A 222 -18.67 10.60 -0.91
C TYR A 222 -18.02 9.46 -1.72
N GLN A 223 -18.41 8.17 -1.47
CA GLN A 223 -17.90 7.01 -2.21
C GLN A 223 -18.56 6.92 -3.57
N GLN A 224 -19.89 7.10 -3.61
CA GLN A 224 -20.64 7.21 -4.86
C GLN A 224 -20.05 8.33 -5.74
N GLN A 225 -19.85 9.52 -5.18
CA GLN A 225 -19.30 10.66 -5.91
C GLN A 225 -17.90 10.37 -6.46
N ARG A 226 -17.04 9.65 -5.73
CA ARG A 226 -15.71 9.24 -6.23
C ARG A 226 -15.80 8.29 -7.41
N ILE A 227 -16.72 7.32 -7.35
CA ILE A 227 -16.93 6.36 -8.45
C ILE A 227 -17.46 7.10 -9.67
N CYS A 228 -18.49 7.93 -9.49
CA CYS A 228 -19.07 8.68 -10.59
C CYS A 228 -18.10 9.69 -11.22
N THR A 229 -17.29 10.38 -10.41
CA THR A 229 -16.23 11.27 -10.94
C THR A 229 -15.11 10.50 -11.64
N LEU A 230 -14.82 9.26 -11.23
CA LEU A 230 -13.83 8.42 -11.91
C LEU A 230 -14.34 7.95 -13.28
N LEU A 231 -15.63 7.61 -13.38
CA LEU A 231 -16.25 7.14 -14.62
C LEU A 231 -16.48 8.28 -15.61
N ASP A 232 -16.95 9.43 -15.11
CA ASP A 232 -17.15 10.63 -15.91
C ASP A 232 -16.63 11.87 -15.18
N PRO A 233 -15.32 12.21 -15.33
CA PRO A 233 -14.74 13.38 -14.71
C PRO A 233 -15.22 14.70 -15.30
N SER A 234 -15.89 14.68 -16.47
CA SER A 234 -16.41 15.88 -17.14
C SER A 234 -17.62 16.49 -16.42
N ARG A 235 -18.25 15.78 -15.48
CA ARG A 235 -19.36 16.31 -14.65
C ARG A 235 -18.92 17.41 -13.69
N ASP A 236 -17.68 17.39 -13.22
CA ASP A 236 -17.12 18.41 -12.32
C ASP A 236 -15.67 18.73 -12.74
N PRO A 237 -15.49 19.39 -13.91
CA PRO A 237 -14.17 19.53 -14.52
C PRO A 237 -13.25 20.50 -13.77
N LEU A 238 -13.79 21.42 -12.96
CA LEU A 238 -13.03 22.38 -12.16
C LEU A 238 -12.91 21.98 -10.68
N GLY A 239 -13.65 20.96 -10.24
CA GLY A 239 -13.62 20.45 -8.87
C GLY A 239 -12.94 19.10 -8.77
N LYS A 240 -13.70 18.06 -8.40
CA LYS A 240 -13.16 16.71 -8.15
C LYS A 240 -12.64 16.00 -9.40
N GLY A 241 -13.18 16.31 -10.58
CA GLY A 241 -12.73 15.80 -11.88
C GLY A 241 -11.43 16.42 -12.38
N PHE A 242 -11.06 17.61 -11.87
CA PHE A 242 -9.92 18.38 -12.38
C PHE A 242 -8.63 17.56 -12.43
N HIS A 243 -8.23 16.97 -11.31
CA HIS A 243 -6.98 16.19 -11.25
C HIS A 243 -7.01 14.94 -12.13
N ILE A 244 -8.19 14.33 -12.32
CA ILE A 244 -8.34 13.17 -13.21
C ILE A 244 -8.14 13.59 -14.66
N ILE A 245 -8.79 14.69 -15.08
CA ILE A 245 -8.67 15.24 -16.43
C ILE A 245 -7.22 15.65 -16.72
N GLN A 246 -6.59 16.39 -15.81
CA GLN A 246 -5.19 16.81 -15.98
C GLN A 246 -4.23 15.60 -16.00
N GLY A 247 -4.48 14.57 -15.17
CA GLY A 247 -3.73 13.31 -15.21
C GLY A 247 -3.89 12.59 -16.56
N MET A 248 -5.10 12.53 -17.11
CA MET A 248 -5.35 11.93 -18.43
C MET A 248 -4.64 12.72 -19.55
N ILE A 249 -4.67 14.06 -19.48
CA ILE A 249 -3.95 14.92 -20.42
C ILE A 249 -2.44 14.70 -20.31
N ALA A 250 -1.90 14.62 -19.09
CA ALA A 250 -0.48 14.38 -18.85
C ALA A 250 -0.03 13.05 -19.48
N ILE A 251 -0.74 11.96 -19.18
CA ILE A 251 -0.43 10.63 -19.69
C ILE A 251 -0.65 10.56 -21.20
N GLY A 252 -1.81 11.03 -21.70
CA GLY A 252 -2.16 10.95 -23.10
C GLY A 252 -1.25 11.80 -24.00
N SER A 253 -0.87 13.01 -23.55
CA SER A 253 0.04 13.87 -24.31
C SER A 253 1.50 13.43 -24.25
N GLY A 254 1.88 12.63 -23.24
CA GLY A 254 3.21 12.04 -23.12
C GLY A 254 3.41 10.83 -24.04
N GLY A 255 2.35 10.09 -24.35
CA GLY A 255 2.44 8.85 -25.11
C GLY A 255 3.37 7.84 -24.43
N PHE A 256 3.95 6.92 -25.23
CA PHE A 256 4.81 5.84 -24.71
C PHE A 256 6.20 6.36 -24.26
N TRP A 257 6.76 7.36 -24.91
CA TRP A 257 8.12 7.85 -24.67
C TRP A 257 8.19 9.09 -23.78
N GLY A 258 7.05 9.65 -23.40
CA GLY A 258 6.99 10.91 -22.67
C GLY A 258 7.30 12.12 -23.56
N LYS A 259 7.18 13.33 -23.00
CA LYS A 259 7.48 14.60 -23.69
C LYS A 259 8.97 14.93 -23.72
N GLY A 260 9.81 14.17 -23.01
CA GLY A 260 11.22 14.45 -22.84
C GLY A 260 11.58 14.96 -21.46
N PHE A 261 12.89 14.95 -21.18
CA PHE A 261 13.43 15.37 -19.89
C PHE A 261 13.13 16.85 -19.64
N MET A 262 12.54 17.20 -18.50
CA MET A 262 12.09 18.54 -18.11
C MET A 262 11.08 19.23 -19.05
N GLN A 263 10.40 18.48 -19.93
CA GLN A 263 9.43 19.04 -20.88
C GLN A 263 7.97 18.72 -20.54
N GLY A 264 7.71 18.32 -19.31
CA GLY A 264 6.37 18.01 -18.80
C GLY A 264 5.52 19.27 -18.62
N THR A 265 4.55 19.51 -19.52
CA THR A 265 3.72 20.71 -19.49
C THR A 265 2.84 20.83 -18.25
N GLN A 266 2.32 19.71 -17.74
CA GLN A 266 1.43 19.72 -16.58
C GLN A 266 2.15 20.04 -15.27
N THR A 267 3.45 19.74 -15.20
CA THR A 267 4.30 20.08 -14.06
C THR A 267 4.59 21.58 -14.00
N HIS A 268 4.86 22.23 -15.16
CA HIS A 268 5.09 23.66 -15.23
C HIS A 268 3.84 24.51 -14.95
N LEU A 269 2.65 23.94 -15.15
CA LEU A 269 1.38 24.61 -14.89
C LEU A 269 0.85 24.40 -13.48
N ASP A 270 1.56 23.64 -12.62
CA ASP A 270 1.13 23.28 -11.26
C ASP A 270 -0.25 22.61 -11.19
N PHE A 271 -0.64 21.89 -12.23
CA PHE A 271 -1.96 21.25 -12.31
C PHE A 271 -1.96 19.84 -11.65
N ILE A 272 -0.78 19.23 -11.50
CA ILE A 272 -0.59 17.90 -10.91
C ILE A 272 0.49 17.94 -9.83
#